data_d364717f575084e14ee2f38465bf273b
#
_entry.id   d364717f575084e14ee2f38465bf273b
#
_cell.length_a   1.000
_cell.length_b   1.000
_cell.length_c   1.000
_cell.angle_alpha   90.00
_cell.angle_beta   90.00
_cell.angle_gamma   90.00
#
_symmetry.space_group_name_H-M   'P 1'
#
loop_
_entity.id
_entity.type
_entity.pdbx_description
1 polymer ?
#
loop_
_entity_poly.entity_id
_entity_poly.type
_entity_poly.pdbx_seq_one_letter_code
_entity_poly.pdbx_strand_id
1 'polypeptide(L)'
;MTAECTALGALGVIGVRLEVGPFGDDEDILEFRALGTAIRAPGVVSHAQPFASDLSGQDFTKLVAHGWMPVGLALGVAVGYRHDDWLTRGQTRMAAGNVEVEGYTYLVRQMRTDARNELELDLVRMGAEGVVVREVQTQITERKCPIVPLGRDHVAQATIVGTAIVQFARFAPPPIYGIHKLDGRRPAPPPQSAAVSLTGAQDEGEIAAPHDPGADPAQG
;
A
#
# COMPACT_ATOMS: atom_id res chain seq x y z
N MET A 1 17.04 2.69 5.24
CA MET A 1 16.13 1.55 5.01
C MET A 1 16.69 0.56 3.98
N THR A 2 16.97 0.92 2.71
CA THR A 2 17.53 -0.01 1.71
C THR A 2 18.92 -0.54 2.09
N ALA A 3 19.82 0.31 2.62
CA ALA A 3 21.13 -0.11 3.12
C ALA A 3 21.03 -1.10 4.29
N GLU A 4 20.12 -0.88 5.21
CA GLU A 4 19.84 -1.80 6.33
C GLU A 4 19.25 -3.12 5.82
N CYS A 5 18.35 -3.06 4.85
CA CYS A 5 17.80 -4.24 4.19
C CYS A 5 18.88 -5.08 3.54
N THR A 6 19.84 -4.44 2.85
CA THR A 6 21.00 -5.11 2.25
C THR A 6 21.88 -5.75 3.32
N ALA A 7 22.17 -5.02 4.41
CA ALA A 7 22.97 -5.55 5.53
C ALA A 7 22.34 -6.79 6.18
N LEU A 8 21.01 -6.86 6.19
CA LEU A 8 20.26 -8.02 6.68
C LEU A 8 20.19 -9.15 5.63
N GLY A 9 20.69 -8.96 4.41
CA GLY A 9 20.56 -9.91 3.30
C GLY A 9 19.10 -10.16 2.92
N ALA A 10 18.27 -9.15 3.04
CA ALA A 10 16.86 -9.23 2.70
C ALA A 10 16.60 -8.84 1.24
N LEU A 11 15.48 -9.31 0.67
CA LEU A 11 15.07 -9.04 -0.71
C LEU A 11 14.43 -7.66 -0.85
N GLY A 12 13.76 -7.21 0.19
CA GLY A 12 13.06 -5.94 0.20
C GLY A 12 12.42 -5.66 1.54
N VAL A 13 11.75 -4.51 1.63
CA VAL A 13 11.02 -4.03 2.79
C VAL A 13 9.55 -3.85 2.42
N ILE A 14 8.65 -4.45 3.20
CA ILE A 14 7.19 -4.32 3.04
C ILE A 14 6.58 -3.58 4.22
N GLY A 15 5.36 -3.10 4.04
CA GLY A 15 4.64 -2.36 5.08
C GLY A 15 5.33 -1.06 5.45
N VAL A 16 6.00 -0.42 4.50
CA VAL A 16 6.68 0.85 4.74
C VAL A 16 5.66 1.90 5.13
N ARG A 17 5.91 2.54 6.27
CA ARG A 17 5.20 3.73 6.73
C ARG A 17 6.18 4.88 6.75
N LEU A 18 5.81 5.96 6.08
CA LEU A 18 6.55 7.20 6.07
C LEU A 18 5.86 8.19 6.99
N GLU A 19 6.55 8.62 8.02
CA GLU A 19 6.08 9.66 8.93
C GLU A 19 6.93 10.91 8.70
N VAL A 20 6.27 12.05 8.59
CA VAL A 20 6.92 13.35 8.43
C VAL A 20 6.47 14.23 9.57
N GLY A 21 7.40 14.80 10.30
CA GLY A 21 7.11 15.67 11.43
C GLY A 21 8.22 16.69 11.66
N PRO A 22 8.00 17.67 12.54
CA PRO A 22 9.04 18.59 12.96
C PRO A 22 10.16 17.84 13.70
N PHE A 23 11.39 18.31 13.53
CA PHE A 23 12.54 17.76 14.25
C PHE A 23 12.67 18.42 15.61
N GLY A 24 12.26 17.72 16.66
CA GLY A 24 12.24 18.27 18.01
C GLY A 24 11.29 19.46 18.13
N ASP A 25 11.76 20.57 18.68
CA ASP A 25 10.99 21.80 18.86
C ASP A 25 11.15 22.80 17.69
N ASP A 26 11.87 22.43 16.64
CA ASP A 26 12.14 23.29 15.49
C ASP A 26 11.13 23.00 14.36
N GLU A 27 10.17 23.92 14.17
CA GLU A 27 9.14 23.81 13.14
C GLU A 27 9.67 24.01 11.71
N ASP A 28 10.86 24.59 11.54
CA ASP A 28 11.48 24.85 10.24
C ASP A 28 12.27 23.64 9.72
N ILE A 29 12.51 22.63 10.57
CA ILE A 29 13.21 21.40 10.20
C ILE A 29 12.23 20.23 10.18
N LEU A 30 12.18 19.52 9.05
CA LEU A 30 11.36 18.32 8.92
C LEU A 30 12.20 17.05 9.10
N GLU A 31 11.72 16.15 9.94
CA GLU A 31 12.23 14.80 10.09
C GLU A 31 11.39 13.82 9.31
N PHE A 32 12.05 12.95 8.56
CA PHE A 32 11.41 11.84 7.85
C PHE A 32 11.76 10.53 8.54
N ARG A 33 10.77 9.83 9.04
CA ARG A 33 10.92 8.51 9.63
C ARG A 33 10.29 7.48 8.72
N ALA A 34 11.04 6.44 8.40
CA ALA A 34 10.53 5.34 7.61
C ALA A 34 10.70 4.03 8.38
N LEU A 35 9.60 3.33 8.60
CA LEU A 35 9.54 2.02 9.27
C LEU A 35 8.98 0.99 8.32
N GLY A 36 9.52 -0.24 8.36
CA GLY A 36 9.04 -1.33 7.52
C GLY A 36 9.60 -2.67 7.97
N THR A 37 9.14 -3.75 7.37
CA THR A 37 9.55 -5.12 7.67
C THR A 37 10.40 -5.67 6.54
N ALA A 38 11.65 -5.99 6.83
CA ALA A 38 12.55 -6.66 5.88
C ALA A 38 12.11 -8.11 5.66
N ILE A 39 12.05 -8.55 4.41
CA ILE A 39 11.62 -9.91 4.03
C ILE A 39 12.72 -10.68 3.33
N ARG A 40 12.75 -11.99 3.57
CA ARG A 40 13.63 -12.95 2.92
C ARG A 40 12.80 -14.07 2.29
N ALA A 41 13.28 -14.63 1.18
CA ALA A 41 12.74 -15.87 0.64
C ALA A 41 13.84 -16.93 0.62
N PRO A 42 13.58 -18.15 1.12
CA PRO A 42 14.53 -19.26 1.05
C PRO A 42 14.88 -19.57 -0.41
N GLY A 43 16.18 -19.75 -0.70
CA GLY A 43 16.65 -20.11 -2.04
C GLY A 43 16.68 -18.97 -3.06
N VAL A 44 16.28 -17.76 -2.69
CA VAL A 44 16.38 -16.57 -3.55
C VAL A 44 17.60 -15.75 -3.14
N VAL A 45 18.46 -15.48 -4.12
CA VAL A 45 19.63 -14.61 -3.88
C VAL A 45 19.14 -13.17 -3.73
N SER A 46 19.63 -12.49 -2.68
CA SER A 46 19.34 -11.06 -2.50
C SER A 46 19.87 -10.27 -3.70
N HIS A 47 19.02 -9.47 -4.30
CA HIS A 47 19.41 -8.55 -5.37
C HIS A 47 20.21 -7.37 -4.82
N ALA A 48 21.07 -6.78 -5.67
CA ALA A 48 21.89 -5.63 -5.30
C ALA A 48 21.08 -4.40 -4.85
N GLN A 49 19.80 -4.33 -5.24
CA GLN A 49 18.88 -3.26 -4.85
C GLN A 49 17.59 -3.87 -4.28
N PRO A 50 17.46 -3.89 -2.96
CA PRO A 50 16.22 -4.31 -2.33
C PRO A 50 15.09 -3.30 -2.62
N PHE A 51 13.89 -3.81 -2.90
CA PHE A 51 12.72 -2.96 -3.10
C PHE A 51 12.16 -2.45 -1.76
N ALA A 52 11.41 -1.34 -1.82
CA ALA A 52 10.58 -0.85 -0.74
C ALA A 52 9.11 -0.82 -1.19
N SER A 53 8.19 -1.19 -0.30
CA SER A 53 6.76 -1.26 -0.60
C SER A 53 5.94 -0.89 0.65
N ASP A 54 4.89 -0.12 0.46
CA ASP A 54 3.91 0.21 1.51
C ASP A 54 2.83 -0.86 1.68
N LEU A 55 2.84 -1.90 0.83
CA LEU A 55 1.90 -3.00 0.89
C LEU A 55 2.08 -3.83 2.17
N SER A 56 0.95 -4.25 2.75
CA SER A 56 0.97 -5.22 3.83
C SER A 56 1.55 -6.57 3.37
N GLY A 57 1.99 -7.42 4.30
CA GLY A 57 2.46 -8.76 3.95
C GLY A 57 1.43 -9.59 3.19
N GLN A 58 0.14 -9.41 3.50
CA GLN A 58 -0.94 -10.09 2.81
C GLN A 58 -1.12 -9.58 1.37
N ASP A 59 -1.08 -8.25 1.17
CA ASP A 59 -1.24 -7.65 -0.15
C ASP A 59 -0.02 -7.94 -1.03
N PHE A 60 1.19 -7.91 -0.45
CA PHE A 60 2.41 -8.35 -1.12
C PHE A 60 2.30 -9.80 -1.60
N THR A 61 1.83 -10.72 -0.74
CA THR A 61 1.66 -12.13 -1.12
C THR A 61 0.66 -12.30 -2.26
N LYS A 62 -0.47 -11.57 -2.22
CA LYS A 62 -1.45 -11.57 -3.30
C LYS A 62 -0.86 -11.01 -4.60
N LEU A 63 -0.11 -9.91 -4.51
CA LEU A 63 0.54 -9.29 -5.66
C LEU A 63 1.46 -10.29 -6.37
N VAL A 64 2.35 -10.95 -5.61
CA VAL A 64 3.30 -11.95 -6.14
C VAL A 64 2.56 -13.16 -6.71
N ALA A 65 1.52 -13.65 -6.02
CA ALA A 65 0.69 -14.76 -6.50
C ALA A 65 0.00 -14.48 -7.85
N HIS A 66 -0.19 -13.20 -8.19
CA HIS A 66 -0.76 -12.78 -9.48
C HIS A 66 0.30 -12.37 -10.52
N GLY A 67 1.57 -12.64 -10.25
CA GLY A 67 2.66 -12.42 -11.21
C GLY A 67 3.21 -11.00 -11.24
N TRP A 68 3.00 -10.23 -10.19
CA TRP A 68 3.53 -8.89 -10.04
C TRP A 68 4.56 -8.81 -8.92
N MET A 69 5.58 -8.00 -9.10
CA MET A 69 6.63 -7.77 -8.12
C MET A 69 6.76 -6.26 -7.86
N PRO A 70 6.91 -5.85 -6.59
CA PRO A 70 7.29 -4.48 -6.27
C PRO A 70 8.69 -4.17 -6.77
N VAL A 71 8.88 -2.96 -7.30
CA VAL A 71 10.21 -2.43 -7.67
C VAL A 71 10.64 -1.27 -6.79
N GLY A 72 9.70 -0.57 -6.17
CA GLY A 72 10.00 0.53 -5.27
C GLY A 72 8.77 1.22 -4.71
N LEU A 73 8.99 2.09 -3.74
CA LEU A 73 7.98 3.01 -3.24
C LEU A 73 7.97 4.24 -4.14
N ALA A 74 6.83 4.52 -4.74
CA ALA A 74 6.63 5.67 -5.62
C ALA A 74 5.92 6.80 -4.86
N LEU A 75 6.35 8.03 -5.10
CA LEU A 75 5.87 9.22 -4.41
C LEU A 75 5.58 10.33 -5.41
N GLY A 76 4.39 10.92 -5.30
CA GLY A 76 4.02 12.15 -5.98
C GLY A 76 3.66 13.24 -4.97
N VAL A 77 4.33 14.37 -5.01
CA VAL A 77 4.09 15.50 -4.10
C VAL A 77 3.97 16.78 -4.90
N ALA A 78 2.94 17.56 -4.61
CA ALA A 78 2.79 18.89 -5.15
C ALA A 78 2.33 19.86 -4.06
N VAL A 79 2.89 21.04 -4.09
CA VAL A 79 2.54 22.15 -3.19
C VAL A 79 2.29 23.39 -4.03
N GLY A 80 1.16 24.01 -3.81
CA GLY A 80 0.82 25.25 -4.47
C GLY A 80 0.18 26.22 -3.50
N TYR A 81 0.23 27.51 -3.84
CA TYR A 81 -0.42 28.52 -3.04
C TYR A 81 -1.32 29.41 -3.91
N ARG A 82 -2.32 29.99 -3.31
CA ARG A 82 -3.20 30.96 -3.91
C ARG A 82 -3.49 32.09 -2.95
N HIS A 83 -3.34 33.30 -3.44
CA HIS A 83 -3.77 34.50 -2.74
C HIS A 83 -5.28 34.70 -2.92
N ASP A 84 -5.98 35.09 -1.85
CA ASP A 84 -7.40 35.37 -1.92
C ASP A 84 -7.66 36.64 -2.76
N ASP A 85 -8.29 36.44 -3.90
CA ASP A 85 -8.81 37.53 -4.73
C ASP A 85 -10.18 38.04 -4.19
N TRP A 86 -10.70 39.09 -4.83
CA TRP A 86 -11.97 39.68 -4.42
C TRP A 86 -13.17 38.71 -4.55
N LEU A 87 -13.12 37.78 -5.50
CA LEU A 87 -14.17 36.78 -5.71
C LEU A 87 -14.15 35.75 -4.58
N THR A 88 -12.98 35.19 -4.26
CA THR A 88 -12.76 34.26 -3.15
C THR A 88 -13.21 34.87 -1.82
N ARG A 89 -12.83 36.14 -1.58
CA ARG A 89 -13.29 36.86 -0.38
C ARG A 89 -14.79 37.07 -0.35
N GLY A 90 -15.44 37.24 -1.51
CA GLY A 90 -16.88 37.31 -1.62
C GLY A 90 -17.57 36.00 -1.25
N GLN A 91 -17.03 34.87 -1.75
CA GLN A 91 -17.55 33.54 -1.53
C GLN A 91 -17.32 33.02 -0.09
N THR A 92 -16.30 33.52 0.61
CA THR A 92 -16.00 33.11 2.00
C THR A 92 -16.69 33.96 3.08
N ARG A 93 -17.47 34.99 2.70
CA ARG A 93 -18.24 35.81 3.67
C ARG A 93 -19.41 35.02 4.25
N MET A 94 -19.72 35.27 5.51
CA MET A 94 -20.89 34.65 6.19
C MET A 94 -22.20 34.83 5.42
N ALA A 95 -22.36 35.94 4.68
CA ALA A 95 -23.56 36.26 3.88
C ALA A 95 -23.66 35.45 2.57
N ALA A 96 -22.59 34.79 2.14
CA ALA A 96 -22.58 34.03 0.89
C ALA A 96 -23.33 32.67 1.00
N GLY A 97 -23.67 32.23 2.20
CA GLY A 97 -24.30 30.92 2.42
C GLY A 97 -23.35 29.75 2.11
N ASN A 98 -23.94 28.62 1.76
CA ASN A 98 -23.15 27.41 1.39
C ASN A 98 -22.87 27.41 -0.11
N VAL A 99 -21.79 28.09 -0.51
CA VAL A 99 -21.33 28.16 -1.91
C VAL A 99 -19.96 27.52 -2.04
N GLU A 100 -19.69 26.92 -3.20
CA GLU A 100 -18.36 26.42 -3.53
C GLU A 100 -17.39 27.58 -3.71
N VAL A 101 -16.23 27.51 -3.06
CA VAL A 101 -15.15 28.47 -3.24
C VAL A 101 -14.29 28.03 -4.42
N GLU A 102 -14.60 28.55 -5.61
CA GLU A 102 -13.98 28.13 -6.87
C GLU A 102 -12.46 28.18 -6.84
N GLY A 103 -11.90 29.21 -6.19
CA GLY A 103 -10.44 29.37 -6.05
C GLY A 103 -9.78 28.20 -5.32
N TYR A 104 -10.41 27.70 -4.27
CA TYR A 104 -9.88 26.57 -3.50
C TYR A 104 -10.06 25.25 -4.24
N THR A 105 -11.20 25.06 -4.87
CA THR A 105 -11.46 23.89 -5.71
C THR A 105 -10.45 23.79 -6.85
N TYR A 106 -10.16 24.91 -7.52
CA TYR A 106 -9.15 24.96 -8.58
C TYR A 106 -7.77 24.58 -8.02
N LEU A 107 -7.34 25.21 -6.92
CA LEU A 107 -6.04 24.94 -6.29
C LEU A 107 -5.89 23.45 -5.93
N VAL A 108 -6.90 22.85 -5.30
CA VAL A 108 -6.88 21.42 -4.94
C VAL A 108 -6.79 20.52 -6.17
N ARG A 109 -7.58 20.79 -7.21
CA ARG A 109 -7.55 20.01 -8.44
C ARG A 109 -6.20 20.09 -9.13
N GLN A 110 -5.61 21.29 -9.17
CA GLN A 110 -4.28 21.49 -9.73
C GLN A 110 -3.24 20.69 -8.95
N MET A 111 -3.20 20.81 -7.62
CA MET A 111 -2.23 20.08 -6.81
C MET A 111 -2.36 18.55 -6.93
N ARG A 112 -3.58 18.03 -7.03
CA ARG A 112 -3.80 16.60 -7.27
C ARG A 112 -3.30 16.15 -8.65
N THR A 113 -3.47 16.99 -9.65
CA THR A 113 -2.97 16.71 -11.01
C THR A 113 -1.45 16.73 -11.02
N ASP A 114 -0.84 17.75 -10.42
CA ASP A 114 0.61 17.89 -10.37
C ASP A 114 1.26 16.75 -9.58
N ALA A 115 0.69 16.37 -8.42
CA ALA A 115 1.15 15.22 -7.65
C ALA A 115 1.03 13.90 -8.44
N ARG A 116 0.00 13.73 -9.27
CA ARG A 116 -0.12 12.57 -10.15
C ARG A 116 0.96 12.57 -11.22
N ASN A 117 1.23 13.70 -11.83
CA ASN A 117 2.28 13.82 -12.86
C ASN A 117 3.66 13.50 -12.26
N GLU A 118 3.94 13.98 -11.05
CA GLU A 118 5.19 13.63 -10.34
C GLU A 118 5.28 12.14 -10.04
N LEU A 119 4.19 11.52 -9.61
CA LEU A 119 4.12 10.06 -9.41
C LEU A 119 4.42 9.31 -10.71
N GLU A 120 3.82 9.73 -11.84
CA GLU A 120 4.04 9.11 -13.14
C GLU A 120 5.51 9.21 -13.58
N LEU A 121 6.15 10.36 -13.35
CA LEU A 121 7.58 10.54 -13.61
C LEU A 121 8.44 9.62 -12.74
N ASP A 122 8.07 9.43 -11.50
CA ASP A 122 8.78 8.54 -10.58
C ASP A 122 8.65 7.07 -11.02
N LEU A 123 7.46 6.64 -11.45
CA LEU A 123 7.23 5.31 -12.01
C LEU A 123 8.08 5.05 -13.27
N VAL A 124 8.17 6.03 -14.16
CA VAL A 124 9.02 5.93 -15.36
C VAL A 124 10.49 5.77 -14.98
N ARG A 125 10.99 6.52 -14.00
CA ARG A 125 12.37 6.42 -13.49
C ARG A 125 12.66 5.03 -12.93
N MET A 126 11.69 4.40 -12.29
CA MET A 126 11.81 3.05 -11.73
C MET A 126 11.63 1.94 -12.78
N GLY A 127 11.22 2.28 -14.01
CA GLY A 127 10.87 1.28 -15.03
C GLY A 127 9.63 0.47 -14.67
N ALA A 128 8.71 1.04 -13.90
CA ALA A 128 7.50 0.37 -13.47
C ALA A 128 6.45 0.30 -14.58
N GLU A 129 5.67 -0.77 -14.60
CA GLU A 129 4.54 -0.96 -15.51
C GLU A 129 3.20 -0.53 -14.90
N GLY A 130 3.17 -0.36 -13.57
CA GLY A 130 1.99 0.05 -12.85
C GLY A 130 2.29 0.50 -11.43
N VAL A 131 1.25 0.93 -10.73
CA VAL A 131 1.34 1.34 -9.33
C VAL A 131 0.11 0.89 -8.56
N VAL A 132 0.32 0.42 -7.34
CA VAL A 132 -0.74 0.22 -6.36
C VAL A 132 -0.73 1.42 -5.43
N VAL A 133 -1.64 2.36 -5.67
CA VAL A 133 -1.79 3.56 -4.82
C VAL A 133 -2.52 3.16 -3.55
N ARG A 134 -1.93 3.46 -2.41
CA ARG A 134 -2.51 3.18 -1.11
C ARG A 134 -3.01 4.43 -0.41
N GLU A 135 -2.32 5.52 -0.59
CA GLU A 135 -2.62 6.76 0.12
C GLU A 135 -2.65 7.96 -0.83
N VAL A 136 -3.72 8.74 -0.71
CA VAL A 136 -3.86 10.04 -1.37
C VAL A 136 -4.28 11.04 -0.32
N GLN A 137 -3.39 11.93 0.04
CA GLN A 137 -3.67 13.00 0.98
C GLN A 137 -3.78 14.33 0.26
N THR A 138 -4.69 15.17 0.73
CA THR A 138 -4.78 16.56 0.30
C THR A 138 -5.05 17.42 1.52
N GLN A 139 -4.21 18.41 1.74
CA GLN A 139 -4.32 19.33 2.86
C GLN A 139 -4.34 20.76 2.34
N ILE A 140 -5.18 21.59 2.94
CA ILE A 140 -5.20 23.04 2.70
C ILE A 140 -4.95 23.70 4.05
N THR A 141 -4.00 24.64 4.07
CA THR A 141 -3.69 25.46 5.23
C THR A 141 -3.81 26.94 4.86
N GLU A 142 -4.30 27.74 5.79
CA GLU A 142 -4.38 29.17 5.65
C GLU A 142 -3.17 29.84 6.30
N ARG A 143 -2.58 30.80 5.61
CA ARG A 143 -1.49 31.63 6.14
C ARG A 143 -1.82 33.11 5.96
N LYS A 144 -1.31 33.94 6.85
CA LYS A 144 -1.37 35.40 6.67
C LYS A 144 -0.50 35.79 5.47
N CYS A 145 -1.06 36.60 4.56
CA CYS A 145 -0.29 37.12 3.45
C CYS A 145 0.79 38.10 3.95
N PRO A 146 2.06 37.89 3.63
CA PRO A 146 3.13 38.82 4.06
C PRO A 146 3.11 40.15 3.32
N ILE A 147 2.42 40.22 2.16
CA ILE A 147 2.46 41.38 1.27
C ILE A 147 1.24 42.29 1.48
N VAL A 148 0.07 41.70 1.69
CA VAL A 148 -1.20 42.45 1.80
C VAL A 148 -1.69 42.43 3.24
N PRO A 149 -1.79 43.60 3.92
CA PRO A 149 -2.39 43.68 5.25
C PRO A 149 -3.78 43.07 5.26
N LEU A 150 -4.06 42.17 6.21
CA LEU A 150 -5.31 41.40 6.33
C LEU A 150 -5.59 40.47 5.14
N GLY A 151 -4.63 40.28 4.23
CA GLY A 151 -4.72 39.27 3.16
C GLY A 151 -4.48 37.87 3.71
N ARG A 152 -5.08 36.88 3.04
CA ARG A 152 -4.91 35.47 3.34
C ARG A 152 -4.39 34.75 2.13
N ASP A 153 -3.45 33.86 2.37
CA ASP A 153 -2.92 32.94 1.37
C ASP A 153 -3.33 31.51 1.77
N HIS A 154 -3.75 30.74 0.80
CA HIS A 154 -4.06 29.33 0.99
C HIS A 154 -2.98 28.48 0.34
N VAL A 155 -2.40 27.59 1.11
CA VAL A 155 -1.41 26.62 0.65
C VAL A 155 -2.10 25.26 0.57
N ALA A 156 -2.15 24.69 -0.61
CA ALA A 156 -2.61 23.31 -0.80
C ALA A 156 -1.43 22.40 -1.07
N GLN A 157 -1.43 21.27 -0.41
CA GLN A 157 -0.48 20.19 -0.61
C GLN A 157 -1.24 18.93 -1.00
N ALA A 158 -0.76 18.24 -2.03
CA ALA A 158 -1.24 16.91 -2.40
C ALA A 158 -0.08 15.92 -2.35
N THR A 159 -0.31 14.77 -1.73
CA THR A 159 0.67 13.69 -1.62
C THR A 159 0.01 12.38 -2.04
N ILE A 160 0.67 11.65 -2.92
CA ILE A 160 0.25 10.33 -3.37
C ILE A 160 1.39 9.37 -3.09
N VAL A 161 1.10 8.30 -2.36
CA VAL A 161 2.06 7.25 -2.03
C VAL A 161 1.55 5.92 -2.55
N GLY A 162 2.43 5.15 -3.15
CA GLY A 162 2.08 3.82 -3.65
C GLY A 162 3.31 2.97 -3.93
N THR A 163 3.06 1.71 -4.21
CA THR A 163 4.10 0.75 -4.61
C THR A 163 4.15 0.62 -6.11
N ALA A 164 5.28 0.94 -6.72
CA ALA A 164 5.59 0.70 -8.11
C ALA A 164 5.75 -0.80 -8.37
N ILE A 165 5.14 -1.33 -9.44
CA ILE A 165 5.09 -2.75 -9.73
C ILE A 165 5.48 -3.05 -11.18
N VAL A 166 6.06 -4.25 -11.40
CA VAL A 166 6.32 -4.82 -12.72
C VAL A 166 5.73 -6.23 -12.82
N GLN A 167 5.32 -6.62 -14.00
CA GLN A 167 4.81 -7.97 -14.25
C GLN A 167 5.97 -8.92 -14.57
N PHE A 168 6.17 -9.94 -13.76
CA PHE A 168 7.19 -10.98 -14.01
C PHE A 168 6.61 -12.28 -14.58
N ALA A 169 5.30 -12.51 -14.38
CA ALA A 169 4.61 -13.69 -14.91
C ALA A 169 3.16 -13.36 -15.23
N ARG A 170 2.58 -14.04 -16.22
CA ARG A 170 1.15 -13.96 -16.53
C ARG A 170 0.48 -15.24 -16.08
N PHE A 171 -0.40 -15.10 -15.10
CA PHE A 171 -1.24 -16.20 -14.65
C PHE A 171 -2.64 -16.04 -15.23
N ALA A 172 -3.29 -17.15 -15.53
CA ALA A 172 -4.71 -17.12 -15.87
C ALA A 172 -5.49 -16.57 -14.65
N PRO A 173 -6.43 -15.64 -14.85
CA PRO A 173 -7.26 -15.19 -13.75
C PRO A 173 -8.00 -16.36 -13.14
N PRO A 174 -8.16 -16.40 -11.80
CA PRO A 174 -8.94 -17.44 -11.17
C PRO A 174 -10.35 -17.43 -11.74
N PRO A 175 -10.98 -18.60 -11.91
CA PRO A 175 -12.33 -18.68 -12.42
C PRO A 175 -13.29 -17.92 -11.50
N ILE A 176 -14.18 -17.14 -12.09
CA ILE A 176 -15.22 -16.43 -11.35
C ILE A 176 -16.30 -17.47 -10.98
N TYR A 177 -16.34 -17.88 -9.73
CA TYR A 177 -17.31 -18.87 -9.25
C TYR A 177 -18.72 -18.32 -9.04
N GLY A 178 -18.89 -17.01 -9.04
CA GLY A 178 -20.19 -16.36 -8.93
C GLY A 178 -20.10 -14.84 -8.82
N ILE A 179 -21.13 -14.19 -9.31
CA ILE A 179 -21.34 -12.76 -9.11
C ILE A 179 -22.53 -12.61 -8.16
N HIS A 180 -22.29 -12.09 -6.96
CA HIS A 180 -23.36 -11.80 -6.02
C HIS A 180 -23.92 -10.41 -6.30
N LYS A 181 -25.21 -10.32 -6.61
CA LYS A 181 -25.91 -9.03 -6.66
C LYS A 181 -26.09 -8.52 -5.24
N LEU A 182 -25.73 -7.28 -5.00
CA LEU A 182 -25.93 -6.59 -3.72
C LEU A 182 -27.36 -6.03 -3.59
N ASP A 183 -28.36 -6.80 -4.02
CA ASP A 183 -29.78 -6.43 -3.97
C ASP A 183 -30.49 -6.80 -2.63
N GLY A 184 -29.69 -7.20 -1.63
CA GLY A 184 -30.17 -7.60 -0.31
C GLY A 184 -30.91 -8.96 -0.28
N ARG A 185 -31.06 -9.63 -1.41
CA ARG A 185 -31.62 -10.99 -1.44
C ARG A 185 -30.50 -12.00 -1.27
N ARG A 186 -30.61 -12.85 -0.25
CA ARG A 186 -29.70 -14.00 -0.11
C ARG A 186 -29.77 -14.86 -1.38
N PRO A 187 -28.62 -15.16 -2.01
CA PRO A 187 -28.61 -16.13 -3.11
C PRO A 187 -29.13 -17.47 -2.60
N ALA A 188 -29.91 -18.15 -3.42
CA ALA A 188 -30.29 -19.52 -3.13
C ALA A 188 -29.03 -20.37 -2.90
N PRO A 189 -29.03 -21.29 -1.91
CA PRO A 189 -27.89 -22.16 -1.70
C PRO A 189 -27.59 -22.90 -3.01
N PRO A 190 -26.29 -23.03 -3.36
CA PRO A 190 -25.93 -23.78 -4.57
C PRO A 190 -26.54 -25.18 -4.51
N PRO A 191 -27.00 -25.73 -5.63
CA PRO A 191 -27.46 -27.11 -5.65
C PRO A 191 -26.34 -27.98 -5.07
N GLN A 192 -26.64 -28.77 -4.08
CA GLN A 192 -25.71 -29.73 -3.49
C GLN A 192 -25.32 -30.70 -4.62
N SER A 193 -24.29 -30.34 -5.38
CA SER A 193 -23.67 -31.25 -6.31
C SER A 193 -23.08 -32.39 -5.49
N ALA A 194 -23.54 -33.57 -5.78
CA ALA A 194 -23.20 -34.83 -5.20
C ALA A 194 -21.81 -34.86 -4.57
N ALA A 195 -21.78 -35.14 -3.27
CA ALA A 195 -20.59 -35.54 -2.59
C ALA A 195 -19.93 -36.65 -3.43
N VAL A 196 -18.77 -36.36 -3.98
CA VAL A 196 -17.87 -37.37 -4.51
C VAL A 196 -17.49 -38.21 -3.30
N SER A 197 -18.14 -39.35 -3.16
CA SER A 197 -17.76 -40.35 -2.17
C SER A 197 -16.34 -40.82 -2.50
N LEU A 198 -15.40 -40.35 -1.77
CA LEU A 198 -14.07 -40.96 -1.66
C LEU A 198 -14.20 -42.21 -0.77
N THR A 199 -14.94 -43.23 -1.28
CA THR A 199 -14.93 -44.55 -0.75
C THR A 199 -14.03 -45.38 -1.66
N GLY A 200 -12.86 -45.69 -1.18
CA GLY A 200 -12.02 -46.67 -1.88
C GLY A 200 -10.52 -46.48 -1.61
N ALA A 201 -10.08 -46.98 -0.48
CA ALA A 201 -8.85 -47.72 -0.28
C ALA A 201 -8.51 -47.74 1.23
N GLN A 202 -9.21 -48.58 1.95
CA GLN A 202 -8.64 -49.15 3.16
C GLN A 202 -7.74 -50.28 2.69
N ASP A 203 -6.48 -50.02 2.57
CA ASP A 203 -5.46 -51.07 2.54
C ASP A 203 -4.96 -51.24 3.99
N GLU A 204 -5.39 -52.31 4.60
CA GLU A 204 -5.00 -52.75 5.91
C GLU A 204 -3.53 -53.21 5.85
N GLY A 205 -2.60 -52.28 6.07
CA GLY A 205 -1.22 -52.58 6.38
C GLY A 205 -1.06 -52.83 7.87
N GLU A 206 -1.23 -54.08 8.29
CA GLU A 206 -0.89 -54.61 9.59
C GLU A 206 0.59 -54.28 9.92
N ILE A 207 0.79 -53.31 10.78
CA ILE A 207 2.13 -53.01 11.33
C ILE A 207 2.32 -53.88 12.57
N ALA A 208 3.11 -54.95 12.39
CA ALA A 208 3.61 -55.79 13.46
C ALA A 208 4.38 -54.97 14.49
N ALA A 209 4.03 -55.14 15.75
CA ALA A 209 4.68 -54.54 16.89
C ALA A 209 6.16 -55.05 17.01
N PRO A 210 7.11 -54.18 17.37
CA PRO A 210 8.45 -54.64 17.64
C PRO A 210 8.49 -55.36 18.98
N HIS A 211 9.03 -56.56 18.89
CA HIS A 211 9.37 -57.47 19.98
C HIS A 211 10.43 -56.85 20.90
N ASP A 212 10.11 -56.74 22.16
CA ASP A 212 11.02 -56.35 23.24
C ASP A 212 11.81 -57.55 23.70
N PRO A 213 13.14 -57.61 23.57
CA PRO A 213 13.95 -58.65 24.15
C PRO A 213 14.73 -58.13 25.37
N GLY A 214 14.33 -58.51 26.53
CA GLY A 214 15.33 -58.45 27.61
C GLY A 214 14.83 -58.01 28.97
N ALA A 215 13.98 -58.78 29.55
CA ALA A 215 13.97 -58.90 31.00
C ALA A 215 14.78 -60.18 31.39
N ASP A 216 15.94 -59.99 31.89
CA ASP A 216 16.68 -61.06 32.53
C ASP A 216 16.63 -60.82 34.05
N PRO A 217 16.10 -61.77 34.82
CA PRO A 217 16.10 -61.64 36.25
C PRO A 217 17.27 -62.41 36.84
N ALA A 218 17.81 -61.86 37.91
CA ALA A 218 18.40 -62.61 39.00
C ALA A 218 19.91 -62.58 39.18
N GLN A 219 20.19 -62.40 40.41
CA GLN A 219 21.18 -63.00 41.29
C GLN A 219 22.45 -62.18 41.58
N GLY A 220 22.56 -61.96 42.90
CA GLY A 220 23.79 -61.74 43.64
C GLY A 220 23.62 -60.71 44.74
#